data_5e3a6d22f5b1dcd72d753ad5e2161de2
#
_entry.id   5e3a6d22f5b1dcd72d753ad5e2161de2
#
_cell.length_a   1.000
_cell.length_b   1.000
_cell.length_c   1.000
_cell.angle_alpha   90.00
_cell.angle_beta   90.00
_cell.angle_gamma   90.00
#
_symmetry.space_group_name_H-M   'P 1'
#
loop_
_entity.id
_entity.type
_entity.pdbx_description
1 polymer ?
#
loop_
_entity_poly.entity_id
_entity_poly.type
_entity_poly.pdbx_seq_one_letter_code
_entity_poly.pdbx_strand_id
1 'polypeptide(L)'
;MQSGGDRTQTVQSEHFRPCLAVALIVLMIAAAPAGVRAAASDGLEASYRFLVSDRREQGGALFTATAGTLNGLQLPLSYRDSADYWGDYVCRLPGHDCAVLDVYDDAAYTLRPPRGAAGELQMERVNVHNGANIYDAATWQIAVMLGSAVLRLPGPAPQAAWALASGQNALLAAGHDAEAPHFAPGSNRAVTRGELFRYNGRAITDSRHAFAYRMPGRRWLADDPFIDTRHAAWIRTTALPAGNSDYRPGKVSWSDWKAFTGENAWAFLIGPLQAAHIHFVRHLQQPCVPFGEPAVQAALQLLPAFAAMQAPIGGVHYAPSGTLRNRLDEPVDPREIVVENNVSLYAGLRILEATLRAQLQHDKALAAADRASIDRALALISVMIHGGRHPDGAPTAGMLAFLRDHAWRDGEFVQGGLALGPQEGNAWVPTTSPRAVDANTWGVLALGPGTVDGWFGFGAALRNWQQLKRWGGYGEGTTLWGVGYSELDGNGIDANGMYRAGILSSEWTAGAITLVRSLAAHYGRIAPQAPQYAEARGWLEELRRDEQSMLAGLGRLRLDAYRATPFAGKPPDYERLLPRQGDTQPYVYASRRYAIPFGWYANPLPSTCATAWVIMLAAGFDPFGYGGVPN
;
A
#
# COMPACT_ATOMS: atom_id res chain seq x y z
N MET A 1 14.71 22.10 55.93
CA MET A 1 15.44 23.19 55.28
C MET A 1 16.23 22.59 54.14
N GLN A 2 15.90 22.92 52.96
CA GLN A 2 16.55 23.01 51.66
C GLN A 2 15.60 22.54 50.58
N SER A 3 15.17 23.45 49.88
CA SER A 3 14.51 23.78 48.69
C SER A 3 15.12 23.06 47.47
N GLY A 4 14.33 22.30 46.78
CA GLY A 4 14.65 21.74 45.47
C GLY A 4 13.73 22.35 44.40
N GLY A 5 14.32 23.12 43.53
CA GLY A 5 13.62 23.91 42.50
C GLY A 5 13.04 23.06 41.38
N ASP A 6 11.86 23.42 41.06
CA ASP A 6 11.06 22.99 39.90
C ASP A 6 11.64 23.63 38.63
N ARG A 7 12.10 22.82 37.68
CA ARG A 7 12.48 23.28 36.33
C ARG A 7 11.41 22.84 35.35
N THR A 8 10.40 23.68 35.22
CA THR A 8 9.51 23.67 34.06
C THR A 8 10.30 24.03 32.80
N GLN A 9 10.55 23.05 31.95
CA GLN A 9 11.02 23.28 30.58
C GLN A 9 9.82 23.70 29.73
N THR A 10 9.78 24.96 29.39
CA THR A 10 8.91 25.53 28.36
C THR A 10 9.41 25.06 26.98
N VAL A 11 8.63 24.19 26.34
CA VAL A 11 8.82 23.83 24.93
C VAL A 11 8.32 24.99 24.09
N GLN A 12 9.24 25.73 23.49
CA GLN A 12 8.92 26.73 22.49
C GLN A 12 8.44 26.04 21.23
N SER A 13 7.22 26.37 20.81
CA SER A 13 6.65 26.00 19.51
C SER A 13 7.32 26.80 18.41
N GLU A 14 8.27 26.18 17.71
CA GLU A 14 8.81 26.74 16.46
C GLU A 14 7.77 26.62 15.34
N HIS A 15 7.33 27.74 14.83
CA HIS A 15 6.50 27.84 13.64
C HIS A 15 7.27 27.37 12.41
N PHE A 16 6.96 26.19 11.92
CA PHE A 16 7.48 25.64 10.67
C PHE A 16 6.97 26.44 9.45
N ARG A 17 7.88 26.96 8.65
CA ARG A 17 7.62 27.51 7.31
C ARG A 17 7.80 26.40 6.26
N PRO A 18 6.75 25.95 5.57
CA PRO A 18 6.86 24.86 4.60
C PRO A 18 7.07 25.36 3.16
N CYS A 19 8.07 26.15 2.86
CA CYS A 19 8.21 26.73 1.52
C CYS A 19 9.50 26.40 0.76
N LEU A 20 10.48 25.69 1.34
CA LEU A 20 11.77 25.49 0.66
C LEU A 20 11.92 24.18 -0.14
N ALA A 21 11.25 23.09 0.25
CA ALA A 21 11.43 21.80 -0.43
C ALA A 21 10.75 21.73 -1.81
N VAL A 22 9.59 22.37 -1.97
CA VAL A 22 8.88 22.45 -3.26
C VAL A 22 9.66 23.34 -4.26
N ALA A 23 10.39 24.33 -3.77
CA ALA A 23 11.21 25.21 -4.61
C ALA A 23 12.40 24.48 -5.25
N LEU A 24 12.99 23.45 -4.61
CA LEU A 24 14.16 22.76 -5.17
C LEU A 24 13.79 21.78 -6.31
N ILE A 25 12.66 21.13 -6.24
CA ILE A 25 12.17 20.23 -7.31
C ILE A 25 11.75 21.04 -8.54
N VAL A 26 11.10 22.17 -8.34
CA VAL A 26 10.76 23.12 -9.40
C VAL A 26 12.04 23.70 -10.02
N LEU A 27 13.11 23.90 -9.25
CA LEU A 27 14.39 24.41 -9.76
C LEU A 27 15.17 23.36 -10.59
N MET A 28 15.10 22.07 -10.28
CA MET A 28 15.79 21.05 -11.08
C MET A 28 15.10 20.78 -12.42
N ILE A 29 13.78 20.82 -12.47
CA ILE A 29 13.03 20.85 -13.74
C ILE A 29 13.30 22.18 -14.47
N ALA A 30 13.50 23.26 -13.74
CA ALA A 30 13.82 24.59 -14.29
C ALA A 30 15.22 24.68 -14.93
N ALA A 31 16.17 23.80 -14.62
CA ALA A 31 17.52 23.81 -15.18
C ALA A 31 17.70 22.89 -16.41
N ALA A 32 16.73 22.05 -16.76
CA ALA A 32 16.82 21.19 -17.95
C ALA A 32 16.50 21.96 -19.23
N PRO A 33 17.09 21.60 -20.39
CA PRO A 33 16.74 22.18 -21.69
C PRO A 33 15.24 22.06 -21.97
N ALA A 34 14.67 23.07 -22.65
CA ALA A 34 13.22 23.16 -22.87
C ALA A 34 12.59 21.91 -23.53
N GLY A 35 13.32 21.27 -24.46
CA GLY A 35 12.86 20.02 -25.11
C GLY A 35 12.80 18.82 -24.16
N VAL A 36 13.71 18.72 -23.19
CA VAL A 36 13.70 17.64 -22.17
C VAL A 36 12.56 17.85 -21.17
N ARG A 37 12.24 19.11 -20.86
CA ARG A 37 11.10 19.49 -20.00
C ARG A 37 9.77 19.13 -20.65
N ALA A 38 9.60 19.45 -21.94
CA ALA A 38 8.36 19.13 -22.66
C ALA A 38 8.12 17.61 -22.72
N ALA A 39 9.13 16.82 -23.10
CA ALA A 39 9.01 15.37 -23.18
C ALA A 39 8.75 14.69 -21.81
N ALA A 40 9.31 15.21 -20.72
CA ALA A 40 9.05 14.71 -19.38
C ALA A 40 7.62 15.07 -18.92
N SER A 41 7.13 16.26 -19.27
CA SER A 41 5.76 16.70 -19.02
C SER A 41 4.75 15.82 -19.76
N ASP A 42 4.94 15.63 -21.07
CA ASP A 42 4.04 14.84 -21.92
C ASP A 42 3.91 13.39 -21.44
N GLY A 43 5.02 12.79 -20.99
CA GLY A 43 5.01 11.44 -20.42
C GLY A 43 4.22 11.33 -19.12
N LEU A 44 4.33 12.33 -18.24
CA LEU A 44 3.59 12.37 -16.97
C LEU A 44 2.08 12.58 -17.21
N GLU A 45 1.74 13.47 -18.15
CA GLU A 45 0.35 13.71 -18.55
C GLU A 45 -0.31 12.43 -19.10
N ALA A 46 0.38 11.70 -19.98
CA ALA A 46 -0.12 10.46 -20.52
C ALA A 46 -0.27 9.37 -19.44
N SER A 47 0.61 9.35 -18.43
CA SER A 47 0.48 8.46 -17.27
C SER A 47 -0.71 8.84 -16.38
N TYR A 48 -0.92 10.12 -16.10
CA TYR A 48 -2.08 10.59 -15.36
C TYR A 48 -3.39 10.31 -16.11
N ARG A 49 -3.41 10.54 -17.43
CA ARG A 49 -4.55 10.23 -18.28
C ARG A 49 -4.98 8.76 -18.17
N PHE A 50 -4.02 7.84 -18.02
CA PHE A 50 -4.32 6.44 -17.75
C PHE A 50 -5.17 6.27 -16.49
N LEU A 51 -4.84 6.96 -15.40
CA LEU A 51 -5.53 6.83 -14.12
C LEU A 51 -6.96 7.37 -14.12
N VAL A 52 -7.27 8.33 -14.99
CA VAL A 52 -8.55 9.05 -14.98
C VAL A 52 -9.43 8.79 -16.21
N SER A 53 -9.03 7.87 -17.08
CA SER A 53 -9.74 7.56 -18.32
C SER A 53 -10.42 6.19 -18.25
N ASP A 54 -11.55 6.11 -18.94
CA ASP A 54 -12.26 4.83 -19.11
C ASP A 54 -11.42 3.86 -19.92
N ARG A 55 -11.47 2.61 -19.52
CA ARG A 55 -10.71 1.55 -20.13
C ARG A 55 -11.09 1.25 -21.58
N ARG A 56 -12.39 1.23 -21.88
CA ARG A 56 -12.89 0.84 -23.20
C ARG A 56 -12.69 1.93 -24.23
N GLU A 57 -12.87 3.17 -23.82
CA GLU A 57 -12.88 4.30 -24.75
C GLU A 57 -11.49 4.86 -24.98
N GLN A 58 -10.69 4.97 -23.92
CA GLN A 58 -9.44 5.74 -23.93
C GLN A 58 -8.21 4.92 -23.53
N GLY A 59 -8.38 3.66 -23.24
CA GLY A 59 -7.26 2.83 -22.79
C GLY A 59 -6.79 3.12 -21.39
N GLY A 60 -7.65 3.65 -20.55
CA GLY A 60 -7.38 3.98 -19.16
C GLY A 60 -7.56 2.83 -18.18
N ALA A 61 -7.48 3.14 -16.90
CA ALA A 61 -7.66 2.18 -15.82
C ALA A 61 -9.11 2.03 -15.36
N LEU A 62 -9.99 2.99 -15.65
CA LEU A 62 -11.31 3.06 -15.04
C LEU A 62 -12.32 2.12 -15.71
N PHE A 63 -13.20 1.60 -14.90
CA PHE A 63 -14.44 0.97 -15.34
C PHE A 63 -15.60 1.46 -14.47
N THR A 64 -16.82 1.46 -15.01
CA THR A 64 -18.03 1.76 -14.25
C THR A 64 -18.67 0.46 -13.80
N ALA A 65 -18.88 0.30 -12.51
CA ALA A 65 -19.65 -0.80 -11.97
C ALA A 65 -21.13 -0.65 -12.40
N THR A 66 -21.75 -1.74 -12.87
CA THR A 66 -23.10 -1.71 -13.45
C THR A 66 -24.17 -2.31 -12.56
N ALA A 67 -23.79 -2.87 -11.42
CA ALA A 67 -24.72 -3.45 -10.44
C ALA A 67 -24.03 -3.65 -9.08
N GLY A 68 -24.78 -4.14 -8.11
CA GLY A 68 -24.31 -4.33 -6.73
C GLY A 68 -24.21 -3.02 -5.96
N THR A 69 -23.56 -3.04 -4.82
CA THR A 69 -23.41 -1.87 -3.93
C THR A 69 -22.53 -0.76 -4.54
N LEU A 70 -21.71 -1.08 -5.52
CA LEU A 70 -20.83 -0.13 -6.21
C LEU A 70 -21.44 0.38 -7.52
N ASN A 71 -22.71 0.06 -7.81
CA ASN A 71 -23.38 0.45 -9.07
C ASN A 71 -23.27 1.95 -9.35
N GLY A 72 -22.83 2.29 -10.55
CA GLY A 72 -22.61 3.67 -10.99
C GLY A 72 -21.26 4.28 -10.60
N LEU A 73 -20.48 3.63 -9.75
CA LEU A 73 -19.14 4.12 -9.40
C LEU A 73 -18.12 3.76 -10.48
N GLN A 74 -17.21 4.69 -10.70
CA GLN A 74 -15.99 4.44 -11.44
C GLN A 74 -14.89 3.98 -10.49
N LEU A 75 -14.28 2.85 -10.82
CA LEU A 75 -13.24 2.20 -10.03
C LEU A 75 -12.02 1.92 -10.89
N PRO A 76 -10.82 1.98 -10.33
CA PRO A 76 -9.62 1.62 -11.04
C PRO A 76 -9.44 0.09 -11.06
N LEU A 77 -9.18 -0.48 -12.22
CA LEU A 77 -8.65 -1.85 -12.30
C LEU A 77 -7.21 -1.86 -11.80
N SER A 78 -6.83 -2.89 -11.07
CA SER A 78 -5.44 -3.07 -10.61
C SER A 78 -4.46 -3.15 -11.76
N TYR A 79 -4.86 -3.87 -12.83
CA TYR A 79 -4.07 -4.03 -14.05
C TYR A 79 -4.92 -3.81 -15.29
N ARG A 80 -4.24 -3.50 -16.38
CA ARG A 80 -4.82 -3.48 -17.71
C ARG A 80 -4.06 -4.41 -18.64
N ASP A 81 -4.78 -5.30 -19.24
CA ASP A 81 -4.28 -6.20 -20.29
C ASP A 81 -4.96 -5.92 -21.63
N SER A 82 -4.63 -6.69 -22.65
CA SER A 82 -5.28 -6.64 -23.95
C SER A 82 -6.62 -7.39 -24.00
N ALA A 83 -7.16 -7.79 -22.87
CA ALA A 83 -8.46 -8.39 -22.66
C ALA A 83 -8.64 -9.81 -23.23
N ASP A 84 -8.25 -10.04 -24.46
CA ASP A 84 -8.63 -11.24 -25.19
C ASP A 84 -7.57 -12.37 -25.13
N TYR A 85 -6.41 -12.12 -24.52
CA TYR A 85 -5.26 -13.02 -24.61
C TYR A 85 -4.62 -13.39 -23.27
N TRP A 86 -5.22 -13.00 -22.15
CA TRP A 86 -4.59 -13.28 -20.86
C TRP A 86 -4.40 -14.78 -20.61
N GLY A 87 -5.41 -15.57 -20.90
CA GLY A 87 -5.33 -17.02 -20.80
C GLY A 87 -4.18 -17.58 -21.62
N ASP A 88 -4.09 -17.20 -22.89
CA ASP A 88 -3.02 -17.60 -23.79
C ASP A 88 -1.64 -17.16 -23.32
N TYR A 89 -1.57 -15.97 -22.73
CA TYR A 89 -0.31 -15.45 -22.20
C TYR A 89 0.22 -16.30 -21.06
N VAL A 90 -0.61 -16.55 -20.07
CA VAL A 90 -0.20 -17.36 -18.91
C VAL A 90 0.20 -18.76 -19.36
N CYS A 91 -0.52 -19.35 -20.31
CA CYS A 91 -0.20 -20.64 -20.88
C CYS A 91 1.17 -20.71 -21.59
N ARG A 92 1.63 -19.61 -22.12
CA ARG A 92 2.92 -19.55 -22.83
C ARG A 92 4.11 -19.26 -21.92
N LEU A 93 3.87 -19.01 -20.64
CA LEU A 93 4.94 -18.75 -19.69
C LEU A 93 5.62 -20.05 -19.26
N PRO A 94 6.96 -20.07 -19.20
CA PRO A 94 7.67 -21.24 -18.70
C PRO A 94 7.22 -21.64 -17.30
N GLY A 95 6.95 -22.91 -17.09
CA GLY A 95 6.55 -23.45 -15.80
C GLY A 95 5.05 -23.35 -15.48
N HIS A 96 4.24 -22.86 -16.40
CA HIS A 96 2.78 -22.85 -16.27
C HIS A 96 2.13 -23.99 -17.06
N ASP A 97 1.21 -24.67 -16.39
CA ASP A 97 0.37 -25.68 -17.03
C ASP A 97 -0.91 -25.03 -17.53
N CYS A 98 -1.11 -25.05 -18.83
CA CYS A 98 -2.29 -24.48 -19.47
C CYS A 98 -3.59 -25.19 -19.09
N ALA A 99 -3.53 -26.47 -18.77
CA ALA A 99 -4.68 -27.21 -18.27
C ALA A 99 -5.29 -26.60 -17.00
N VAL A 100 -4.51 -25.82 -16.28
CA VAL A 100 -4.95 -25.11 -15.08
C VAL A 100 -5.91 -23.96 -15.40
N LEU A 101 -5.85 -23.40 -16.59
CA LEU A 101 -6.77 -22.32 -17.01
C LEU A 101 -8.14 -22.84 -17.39
N ASP A 102 -8.26 -24.10 -17.82
CA ASP A 102 -9.54 -24.74 -18.10
C ASP A 102 -10.39 -24.90 -16.85
N VAL A 103 -9.77 -24.89 -15.67
CA VAL A 103 -10.46 -24.87 -14.37
C VAL A 103 -11.34 -23.61 -14.21
N TYR A 104 -11.10 -22.60 -15.02
CA TYR A 104 -11.87 -21.37 -14.97
C TYR A 104 -13.29 -21.50 -15.50
N ASP A 105 -13.51 -22.39 -16.43
CA ASP A 105 -14.82 -22.65 -17.04
C ASP A 105 -15.56 -23.80 -16.36
N ASP A 106 -14.91 -24.46 -15.39
CA ASP A 106 -15.49 -25.61 -14.71
C ASP A 106 -16.19 -25.21 -13.42
N ALA A 107 -17.37 -25.76 -13.18
CA ALA A 107 -18.04 -25.70 -11.88
C ALA A 107 -17.17 -26.22 -10.72
N ALA A 108 -16.18 -27.06 -11.00
CA ALA A 108 -15.15 -27.48 -10.06
C ALA A 108 -14.30 -26.33 -9.51
N TYR A 109 -14.20 -25.23 -10.21
CA TYR A 109 -13.55 -24.00 -9.75
C TYR A 109 -14.02 -23.56 -8.37
N THR A 110 -15.25 -23.78 -8.08
CA THR A 110 -15.90 -23.32 -6.85
C THR A 110 -15.99 -24.36 -5.76
N LEU A 111 -15.93 -25.61 -6.11
CA LEU A 111 -16.09 -26.73 -5.19
C LEU A 111 -14.76 -27.36 -4.82
N ARG A 112 -13.77 -27.21 -5.65
CA ARG A 112 -12.46 -27.78 -5.45
C ARG A 112 -11.45 -26.65 -5.50
N PRO A 113 -10.94 -26.23 -4.34
CA PRO A 113 -9.86 -25.27 -4.33
C PRO A 113 -8.74 -25.81 -5.21
N PRO A 114 -8.22 -24.99 -6.10
CA PRO A 114 -7.14 -25.39 -6.95
C PRO A 114 -5.94 -25.77 -6.11
N ARG A 115 -5.30 -26.86 -6.44
CA ARG A 115 -4.11 -27.31 -5.74
C ARG A 115 -2.88 -26.63 -6.33
N GLY A 116 -2.03 -26.04 -5.48
CA GLY A 116 -0.74 -25.49 -5.88
C GLY A 116 -0.85 -24.31 -6.87
N ALA A 117 -0.11 -24.39 -7.95
CA ALA A 117 -0.04 -23.34 -8.99
C ALA A 117 -1.40 -22.94 -9.57
N ALA A 118 -2.39 -23.82 -9.54
CA ALA A 118 -3.74 -23.56 -9.99
C ALA A 118 -4.44 -22.43 -9.19
N GLY A 119 -4.29 -22.42 -7.87
CA GLY A 119 -4.86 -21.37 -7.02
C GLY A 119 -4.25 -20.02 -7.26
N GLU A 120 -2.95 -20.01 -7.44
CA GLU A 120 -2.22 -18.79 -7.74
C GLU A 120 -2.62 -18.20 -9.09
N LEU A 121 -2.79 -19.05 -10.10
CA LEU A 121 -3.23 -18.61 -11.42
C LEU A 121 -4.65 -18.05 -11.43
N GLN A 122 -5.54 -18.62 -10.64
CA GLN A 122 -6.91 -18.11 -10.52
C GLN A 122 -6.95 -16.72 -9.86
N MET A 123 -6.25 -16.57 -8.74
CA MET A 123 -6.13 -15.28 -8.09
C MET A 123 -5.55 -14.23 -9.02
N GLU A 124 -4.52 -14.59 -9.75
CA GLU A 124 -3.88 -13.70 -10.69
C GLU A 124 -4.81 -13.31 -11.83
N ARG A 125 -5.54 -14.25 -12.41
CA ARG A 125 -6.50 -13.96 -13.47
C ARG A 125 -7.60 -13.01 -12.98
N VAL A 126 -8.14 -13.23 -11.79
CA VAL A 126 -9.12 -12.33 -11.20
C VAL A 126 -8.53 -10.94 -10.97
N ASN A 127 -7.34 -10.85 -10.43
CA ASN A 127 -6.68 -9.57 -10.19
C ASN A 127 -6.41 -8.80 -11.48
N VAL A 128 -5.97 -9.49 -12.51
CA VAL A 128 -5.62 -8.86 -13.78
C VAL A 128 -6.85 -8.46 -14.58
N HIS A 129 -7.86 -9.32 -14.67
CA HIS A 129 -9.02 -9.05 -15.50
C HIS A 129 -10.11 -8.23 -14.83
N ASN A 130 -10.33 -8.47 -13.53
CA ASN A 130 -11.52 -7.97 -12.82
C ASN A 130 -11.19 -7.32 -11.49
N GLY A 131 -9.94 -7.39 -11.05
CA GLY A 131 -9.57 -6.94 -9.73
C GLY A 131 -9.49 -5.42 -9.65
N ALA A 132 -10.31 -4.84 -8.80
CA ALA A 132 -10.11 -3.53 -8.23
C ALA A 132 -9.61 -3.74 -6.80
N ASN A 133 -8.30 -3.89 -6.62
CA ASN A 133 -7.69 -4.10 -5.33
C ASN A 133 -7.90 -2.86 -4.45
N ILE A 134 -8.23 -3.05 -3.19
CA ILE A 134 -8.44 -1.91 -2.26
C ILE A 134 -7.15 -1.11 -2.04
N TYR A 135 -5.99 -1.75 -2.06
CA TYR A 135 -4.69 -1.08 -2.00
C TYR A 135 -4.45 -0.21 -3.25
N ASP A 136 -4.67 -0.77 -4.44
CA ASP A 136 -4.49 -0.03 -5.70
C ASP A 136 -5.48 1.14 -5.79
N ALA A 137 -6.71 0.93 -5.33
CA ALA A 137 -7.72 1.99 -5.27
C ALA A 137 -7.31 3.10 -4.29
N ALA A 138 -6.66 2.77 -3.16
CA ALA A 138 -6.17 3.75 -2.19
C ALA A 138 -5.03 4.61 -2.75
N THR A 139 -4.04 3.99 -3.39
CA THR A 139 -2.94 4.73 -4.05
C THR A 139 -3.45 5.58 -5.20
N TRP A 140 -4.42 5.07 -5.96
CA TRP A 140 -5.09 5.78 -7.04
C TRP A 140 -5.81 7.03 -6.55
N GLN A 141 -6.53 7.00 -5.42
CA GLN A 141 -7.19 8.18 -4.85
C GLN A 141 -6.20 9.33 -4.63
N ILE A 142 -5.05 9.03 -4.04
CA ILE A 142 -4.00 10.02 -3.81
C ILE A 142 -3.50 10.58 -5.15
N ALA A 143 -3.18 9.70 -6.10
CA ALA A 143 -2.61 10.10 -7.38
C ALA A 143 -3.57 10.93 -8.24
N VAL A 144 -4.86 10.59 -8.24
CA VAL A 144 -5.91 11.36 -8.94
C VAL A 144 -5.98 12.79 -8.39
N MET A 145 -5.96 12.94 -7.08
CA MET A 145 -5.99 14.26 -6.45
C MET A 145 -4.69 15.03 -6.68
N LEU A 146 -3.52 14.38 -6.59
CA LEU A 146 -2.24 15.04 -6.86
C LEU A 146 -2.12 15.51 -8.30
N GLY A 147 -2.51 14.66 -9.26
CA GLY A 147 -2.43 15.02 -10.68
C GLY A 147 -3.28 16.24 -11.01
N SER A 148 -4.51 16.29 -10.49
CA SER A 148 -5.44 17.39 -10.75
C SER A 148 -5.12 18.65 -9.92
N ALA A 149 -5.05 18.53 -8.59
CA ALA A 149 -5.01 19.69 -7.70
C ALA A 149 -3.61 20.25 -7.48
N VAL A 150 -2.55 19.44 -7.57
CA VAL A 150 -1.17 19.84 -7.27
C VAL A 150 -0.36 20.00 -8.55
N LEU A 151 -0.28 18.96 -9.37
CA LEU A 151 0.50 18.96 -10.61
C LEU A 151 -0.22 19.66 -11.76
N ARG A 152 -1.54 19.85 -11.65
CA ARG A 152 -2.39 20.50 -12.67
C ARG A 152 -2.29 19.86 -14.06
N LEU A 153 -2.20 18.54 -14.06
CA LEU A 153 -2.13 17.75 -15.30
C LEU A 153 -3.49 17.79 -16.04
N PRO A 154 -3.50 17.70 -17.37
CA PRO A 154 -4.72 17.64 -18.16
C PRO A 154 -5.61 16.45 -17.77
N GLY A 155 -6.87 16.72 -17.48
CA GLY A 155 -7.83 15.71 -17.00
C GLY A 155 -9.00 16.35 -16.26
N PRO A 156 -9.66 15.62 -15.34
CA PRO A 156 -10.75 16.16 -14.57
C PRO A 156 -10.31 17.35 -13.71
N ALA A 157 -11.15 18.40 -13.65
CA ALA A 157 -10.93 19.49 -12.72
C ALA A 157 -10.91 18.98 -11.26
N PRO A 158 -10.26 19.69 -10.31
CA PRO A 158 -10.07 19.19 -8.95
C PRO A 158 -11.35 18.74 -8.24
N GLN A 159 -12.48 19.41 -8.45
CA GLN A 159 -13.76 19.00 -7.87
C GLN A 159 -14.29 17.70 -8.49
N ALA A 160 -14.14 17.52 -9.80
CA ALA A 160 -14.53 16.27 -10.48
C ALA A 160 -13.55 15.12 -10.12
N ALA A 161 -12.27 15.42 -9.98
CA ALA A 161 -11.25 14.48 -9.50
C ALA A 161 -11.57 14.01 -8.08
N TRP A 162 -12.01 14.91 -7.20
CA TRP A 162 -12.46 14.56 -5.85
C TRP A 162 -13.71 13.67 -5.88
N ALA A 163 -14.73 14.03 -6.65
CA ALA A 163 -15.94 13.22 -6.78
C ALA A 163 -15.62 11.80 -7.28
N LEU A 164 -14.69 11.70 -8.22
CA LEU A 164 -14.19 10.42 -8.72
C LEU A 164 -13.43 9.63 -7.62
N ALA A 165 -12.46 10.25 -6.98
CA ALA A 165 -11.61 9.60 -5.99
C ALA A 165 -12.37 9.20 -4.71
N SER A 166 -13.30 10.03 -4.25
CA SER A 166 -14.03 9.82 -2.98
C SER A 166 -15.27 8.94 -3.10
N GLY A 167 -15.71 8.59 -4.31
CA GLY A 167 -16.94 7.86 -4.53
C GLY A 167 -17.10 6.57 -3.73
N GLN A 168 -16.01 5.81 -3.54
CA GLN A 168 -16.02 4.59 -2.74
C GLN A 168 -16.01 4.83 -1.22
N ASN A 169 -15.57 6.01 -0.76
CA ASN A 169 -15.40 6.27 0.67
C ASN A 169 -16.74 6.27 1.42
N ALA A 170 -17.78 6.78 0.81
CA ALA A 170 -19.13 6.77 1.38
C ALA A 170 -19.64 5.34 1.60
N LEU A 171 -19.33 4.44 0.69
CA LEU A 171 -19.69 3.03 0.79
C LEU A 171 -18.91 2.32 1.90
N LEU A 172 -17.62 2.59 2.01
CA LEU A 172 -16.80 2.07 3.09
C LEU A 172 -17.28 2.60 4.45
N ALA A 173 -17.65 3.88 4.54
CA ALA A 173 -18.18 4.49 5.75
C ALA A 173 -19.57 3.94 6.14
N ALA A 174 -20.41 3.60 5.18
CA ALA A 174 -21.72 3.01 5.45
C ALA A 174 -21.64 1.59 6.03
N GLY A 175 -20.51 0.91 5.92
CA GLY A 175 -20.31 -0.42 6.50
C GLY A 175 -21.08 -1.50 5.79
N HIS A 176 -20.98 -1.54 4.45
CA HIS A 176 -21.73 -2.46 3.62
C HIS A 176 -21.49 -3.91 3.89
N ASP A 177 -22.40 -4.71 3.38
CA ASP A 177 -22.39 -6.15 3.38
C ASP A 177 -22.22 -6.76 4.78
N ALA A 178 -22.73 -6.05 5.79
CA ALA A 178 -22.88 -6.56 7.14
C ALA A 178 -23.70 -7.86 7.19
N GLU A 179 -24.42 -8.16 6.12
CA GLU A 179 -25.21 -9.37 5.95
C GLU A 179 -24.44 -10.46 5.20
N ALA A 180 -23.27 -10.18 4.70
CA ALA A 180 -22.44 -11.20 4.07
C ALA A 180 -22.27 -12.40 5.01
N PRO A 181 -22.60 -13.62 4.58
CA PRO A 181 -22.48 -14.78 5.44
C PRO A 181 -21.01 -15.07 5.73
N HIS A 182 -20.72 -15.35 6.99
CA HIS A 182 -19.39 -15.70 7.46
C HIS A 182 -19.33 -17.20 7.76
N PHE A 183 -18.17 -17.81 7.57
CA PHE A 183 -17.96 -19.21 7.88
C PHE A 183 -17.05 -19.38 9.09
N ALA A 184 -17.32 -20.41 9.88
CA ALA A 184 -16.41 -20.79 10.94
C ALA A 184 -15.06 -21.21 10.33
N PRO A 185 -13.92 -20.85 10.96
CA PRO A 185 -12.60 -21.25 10.49
C PRO A 185 -12.51 -22.76 10.24
N GLY A 186 -11.98 -23.16 9.10
CA GLY A 186 -11.81 -24.56 8.71
C GLY A 186 -13.09 -25.31 8.39
N SER A 187 -14.24 -24.65 8.26
CA SER A 187 -15.52 -25.25 7.92
C SER A 187 -16.27 -24.43 6.88
N ASN A 188 -17.24 -25.07 6.21
CA ASN A 188 -18.19 -24.40 5.31
C ASN A 188 -19.47 -23.98 6.03
N ARG A 189 -19.49 -24.00 7.36
CA ARG A 189 -20.63 -23.58 8.17
C ARG A 189 -20.65 -22.08 8.34
N ALA A 190 -21.72 -21.43 7.95
CA ALA A 190 -21.92 -20.02 8.22
C ALA A 190 -21.90 -19.75 9.73
N VAL A 191 -21.17 -18.71 10.14
CA VAL A 191 -21.18 -18.21 11.52
C VAL A 191 -22.23 -17.13 11.66
N THR A 192 -22.90 -17.12 12.81
CA THR A 192 -23.83 -16.06 13.16
C THR A 192 -23.07 -14.86 13.74
N ARG A 193 -23.73 -13.68 13.79
CA ARG A 193 -23.16 -12.52 14.47
C ARG A 193 -22.76 -12.78 15.92
N GLY A 194 -23.39 -13.73 16.62
CA GLY A 194 -23.02 -14.10 17.98
C GLY A 194 -21.77 -14.95 18.09
N GLU A 195 -21.36 -15.62 17.00
CA GLU A 195 -20.13 -16.42 16.93
C GLU A 195 -18.97 -15.55 16.43
N LEU A 196 -18.77 -14.46 17.10
CA LEU A 196 -17.91 -13.42 16.62
C LEU A 196 -16.44 -13.78 16.62
N PHE A 197 -15.81 -13.26 15.65
CA PHE A 197 -14.41 -13.12 15.47
C PHE A 197 -13.70 -12.77 16.79
N ARG A 198 -12.81 -13.64 17.23
CA ARG A 198 -11.98 -13.43 18.41
C ARG A 198 -10.52 -13.41 18.01
N TYR A 199 -9.84 -12.39 18.47
CA TYR A 199 -8.40 -12.27 18.31
C TYR A 199 -7.76 -12.11 19.67
N ASN A 200 -6.83 -12.99 20.03
CA ASN A 200 -6.22 -13.00 21.36
C ASN A 200 -7.26 -12.95 22.50
N GLY A 201 -8.38 -13.65 22.37
CA GLY A 201 -9.48 -13.60 23.34
C GLY A 201 -10.37 -12.38 23.26
N ARG A 202 -10.03 -11.38 22.47
CA ARG A 202 -10.80 -10.15 22.25
C ARG A 202 -11.82 -10.35 21.14
N ALA A 203 -13.01 -9.82 21.31
CA ALA A 203 -14.09 -9.95 20.35
C ALA A 203 -14.35 -8.64 19.61
N ILE A 204 -14.52 -8.72 18.29
CA ILE A 204 -15.12 -7.65 17.50
C ILE A 204 -16.62 -7.91 17.48
N THR A 205 -17.38 -7.05 18.12
CA THR A 205 -18.82 -7.23 18.34
C THR A 205 -19.71 -6.45 17.36
N ASP A 206 -19.13 -5.54 16.58
CA ASP A 206 -19.85 -4.72 15.62
C ASP A 206 -19.29 -4.95 14.21
N SER A 207 -20.13 -5.35 13.29
CA SER A 207 -19.76 -5.58 11.88
C SER A 207 -19.21 -4.32 11.18
N ARG A 208 -19.53 -3.14 11.68
CA ARG A 208 -18.96 -1.88 11.18
C ARG A 208 -17.45 -1.77 11.45
N HIS A 209 -16.94 -2.55 12.39
CA HIS A 209 -15.52 -2.62 12.70
C HIS A 209 -14.77 -3.67 11.89
N ALA A 210 -15.44 -4.31 10.94
CA ALA A 210 -14.83 -5.34 10.12
C ALA A 210 -13.89 -4.76 9.07
N PHE A 211 -12.87 -5.54 8.72
CA PHE A 211 -12.03 -5.24 7.58
C PHE A 211 -12.81 -5.38 6.27
N ALA A 212 -12.43 -4.55 5.31
CA ALA A 212 -12.86 -4.71 3.93
C ALA A 212 -11.88 -5.61 3.17
N TYR A 213 -12.41 -6.34 2.25
CA TYR A 213 -11.64 -7.00 1.21
C TYR A 213 -12.34 -6.80 -0.13
N ARG A 214 -11.57 -6.94 -1.19
CA ARG A 214 -12.03 -6.59 -2.52
C ARG A 214 -12.93 -7.63 -3.14
N MET A 215 -13.68 -7.13 -4.11
CA MET A 215 -14.48 -7.93 -5.01
C MET A 215 -14.13 -7.63 -6.45
N PRO A 216 -14.30 -8.56 -7.38
CA PRO A 216 -14.18 -8.24 -8.79
C PRO A 216 -15.17 -7.15 -9.16
N GLY A 217 -14.66 -6.07 -9.69
CA GLY A 217 -15.48 -4.98 -10.16
C GLY A 217 -16.01 -5.18 -11.57
N ARG A 218 -15.67 -6.31 -12.23
CA ARG A 218 -15.98 -6.45 -13.64
C ARG A 218 -15.93 -7.88 -14.16
N ARG A 219 -16.87 -8.19 -15.04
CA ARG A 219 -16.87 -9.37 -15.87
C ARG A 219 -16.18 -9.10 -17.20
N TRP A 220 -15.27 -9.97 -17.58
CA TRP A 220 -14.54 -9.87 -18.84
C TRP A 220 -15.15 -10.68 -19.95
N LEU A 221 -15.41 -11.90 -19.61
CA LEU A 221 -16.01 -12.83 -20.55
C LEU A 221 -17.52 -12.73 -20.36
N ALA A 222 -18.25 -12.45 -21.44
CA ALA A 222 -19.70 -12.30 -21.38
C ALA A 222 -20.37 -13.51 -20.75
N ASP A 223 -19.76 -14.66 -20.91
CA ASP A 223 -20.28 -15.96 -20.49
C ASP A 223 -19.57 -16.57 -19.29
N ASP A 224 -18.72 -15.80 -18.59
CA ASP A 224 -18.06 -16.30 -17.40
C ASP A 224 -19.07 -16.41 -16.24
N PRO A 225 -19.50 -17.62 -15.85
CA PRO A 225 -20.50 -17.81 -14.81
C PRO A 225 -19.97 -17.51 -13.41
N PHE A 226 -18.64 -17.34 -13.25
CA PHE A 226 -17.98 -17.23 -11.98
C PHE A 226 -17.74 -15.77 -11.57
N ILE A 227 -17.66 -14.86 -12.54
CA ILE A 227 -17.36 -13.47 -12.28
C ILE A 227 -18.57 -12.63 -12.66
N ASP A 228 -19.45 -12.42 -11.71
CA ASP A 228 -20.66 -11.63 -11.91
C ASP A 228 -20.43 -10.17 -11.57
N THR A 229 -20.16 -9.37 -12.60
CA THR A 229 -20.01 -7.92 -12.47
C THR A 229 -21.25 -7.21 -11.96
N ARG A 230 -22.40 -7.87 -11.97
CA ARG A 230 -23.64 -7.30 -11.43
C ARG A 230 -23.58 -7.18 -9.90
N HIS A 231 -22.64 -7.85 -9.25
CA HIS A 231 -22.49 -7.86 -7.80
C HIS A 231 -21.15 -7.31 -7.33
N ALA A 232 -20.59 -6.37 -8.08
CA ALA A 232 -19.40 -5.67 -7.62
C ALA A 232 -19.67 -4.95 -6.30
N ALA A 233 -18.85 -5.22 -5.28
CA ALA A 233 -18.97 -4.67 -3.95
C ALA A 233 -17.65 -4.67 -3.21
N TRP A 234 -17.49 -3.72 -2.28
CA TRP A 234 -16.51 -3.82 -1.20
C TRP A 234 -17.18 -4.52 -0.03
N ILE A 235 -16.67 -5.67 0.38
CA ILE A 235 -17.23 -6.44 1.48
C ILE A 235 -16.49 -6.10 2.77
N ARG A 236 -17.25 -5.85 3.82
CA ARG A 236 -16.76 -5.72 5.19
C ARG A 236 -17.27 -6.90 6.00
N THR A 237 -16.37 -7.52 6.78
CA THR A 237 -16.69 -8.69 7.57
C THR A 237 -15.92 -8.74 8.87
N THR A 238 -16.54 -9.29 9.91
CA THR A 238 -15.91 -9.57 11.19
C THR A 238 -15.26 -10.94 11.25
N ALA A 239 -15.59 -11.81 10.31
CA ALA A 239 -14.97 -13.11 10.13
C ALA A 239 -14.90 -13.40 8.64
N LEU A 240 -13.80 -13.95 8.18
CA LEU A 240 -13.70 -14.36 6.81
C LEU A 240 -14.38 -15.70 6.59
N PRO A 241 -15.04 -15.86 5.45
CA PRO A 241 -15.55 -17.14 5.06
C PRO A 241 -14.41 -18.12 4.86
N ALA A 242 -14.57 -19.29 5.40
CA ALA A 242 -13.80 -20.44 4.97
C ALA A 242 -14.29 -20.86 3.57
N GLY A 243 -13.58 -20.40 2.55
CA GLY A 243 -14.10 -20.46 1.20
C GLY A 243 -15.18 -19.37 1.04
N ASN A 244 -15.52 -18.92 0.14
CA ASN A 244 -16.30 -18.02 -0.54
C ASN A 244 -17.82 -18.05 -0.22
N SER A 245 -18.21 -17.46 0.85
CA SER A 245 -19.56 -17.53 1.37
C SER A 245 -20.60 -16.74 0.60
N ASP A 246 -20.21 -15.61 0.06
CA ASP A 246 -21.11 -14.75 -0.69
C ASP A 246 -21.23 -15.22 -2.12
N TYR A 247 -20.28 -16.02 -2.50
CA TYR A 247 -20.18 -16.66 -3.78
C TYR A 247 -20.38 -18.13 -3.60
N ARG A 248 -21.58 -18.53 -3.76
CA ARG A 248 -21.92 -19.96 -3.71
C ARG A 248 -21.05 -20.74 -4.66
N PRO A 249 -20.85 -22.02 -4.40
CA PRO A 249 -20.27 -22.94 -5.37
C PRO A 249 -20.87 -22.70 -6.75
N GLY A 250 -20.02 -22.49 -7.76
CA GLY A 250 -20.44 -22.15 -9.11
C GLY A 250 -20.53 -20.67 -9.43
N LYS A 251 -20.27 -19.78 -8.46
CA LYS A 251 -20.34 -18.33 -8.72
C LYS A 251 -18.97 -17.65 -8.72
N VAL A 252 -18.31 -17.59 -7.60
CA VAL A 252 -16.96 -17.09 -7.48
C VAL A 252 -16.23 -17.90 -6.45
N SER A 253 -15.19 -18.55 -6.81
CA SER A 253 -14.22 -19.09 -5.88
C SER A 253 -13.04 -18.14 -5.87
N TRP A 254 -12.77 -17.58 -4.75
CA TRP A 254 -11.81 -16.54 -4.62
C TRP A 254 -10.70 -16.94 -3.66
N SER A 255 -9.53 -17.17 -4.18
CA SER A 255 -8.37 -17.55 -3.37
C SER A 255 -7.74 -16.36 -2.62
N ASP A 256 -8.19 -15.15 -2.92
CA ASP A 256 -7.66 -13.92 -2.34
C ASP A 256 -8.64 -13.26 -1.33
N TRP A 257 -9.35 -14.07 -0.59
CA TRP A 257 -10.23 -13.64 0.48
C TRP A 257 -9.42 -13.33 1.75
N LYS A 258 -8.62 -12.28 1.66
CA LYS A 258 -7.71 -11.89 2.71
C LYS A 258 -7.98 -10.46 3.13
N ALA A 259 -8.50 -10.28 4.33
CA ALA A 259 -8.66 -8.98 4.96
C ALA A 259 -7.36 -8.63 5.70
N PHE A 260 -6.34 -8.26 4.98
CA PHE A 260 -5.04 -7.94 5.54
C PHE A 260 -5.01 -6.58 6.24
N THR A 261 -4.26 -6.52 7.33
CA THR A 261 -4.04 -5.29 8.09
C THR A 261 -3.46 -4.18 7.21
N GLY A 262 -2.45 -4.46 6.39
CA GLY A 262 -1.80 -3.47 5.52
C GLY A 262 -2.73 -2.91 4.45
N GLU A 263 -3.39 -3.78 3.68
CA GLU A 263 -4.35 -3.35 2.65
C GLU A 263 -5.47 -2.48 3.24
N ASN A 264 -5.98 -2.85 4.43
CA ASN A 264 -7.00 -2.08 5.11
C ASN A 264 -6.47 -0.76 5.71
N ALA A 265 -5.21 -0.71 6.13
CA ALA A 265 -4.57 0.54 6.53
C ALA A 265 -4.48 1.53 5.35
N TRP A 266 -4.17 1.04 4.15
CA TRP A 266 -4.20 1.85 2.94
C TRP A 266 -5.61 2.28 2.56
N ALA A 267 -6.56 1.34 2.52
CA ALA A 267 -7.92 1.59 2.04
C ALA A 267 -8.75 2.50 2.95
N PHE A 268 -8.51 2.49 4.26
CA PHE A 268 -9.30 3.27 5.22
C PHE A 268 -8.55 4.43 5.85
N LEU A 269 -7.23 4.39 5.88
CA LEU A 269 -6.45 5.44 6.55
C LEU A 269 -5.62 6.23 5.55
N ILE A 270 -4.63 5.61 4.90
CA ILE A 270 -3.66 6.36 4.10
C ILE A 270 -4.32 6.98 2.86
N GLY A 271 -4.89 6.16 1.98
CA GLY A 271 -5.45 6.62 0.70
C GLY A 271 -6.52 7.69 0.85
N PRO A 272 -7.65 7.38 1.53
CA PRO A 272 -8.76 8.31 1.66
C PRO A 272 -8.42 9.58 2.43
N LEU A 273 -7.67 9.49 3.54
CA LEU A 273 -7.33 10.66 4.35
C LEU A 273 -6.33 11.59 3.65
N GLN A 274 -5.36 11.03 2.93
CA GLN A 274 -4.42 11.82 2.14
C GLN A 274 -5.13 12.49 0.95
N ALA A 275 -6.00 11.78 0.24
CA ALA A 275 -6.80 12.37 -0.84
C ALA A 275 -7.71 13.49 -0.32
N ALA A 276 -8.37 13.29 0.83
CA ALA A 276 -9.17 14.31 1.49
C ALA A 276 -8.32 15.52 1.91
N HIS A 277 -7.12 15.30 2.47
CA HIS A 277 -6.20 16.38 2.81
C HIS A 277 -5.79 17.21 1.58
N ILE A 278 -5.48 16.55 0.47
CA ILE A 278 -5.15 17.25 -0.78
C ILE A 278 -6.34 18.09 -1.25
N HIS A 279 -7.55 17.54 -1.20
CA HIS A 279 -8.75 18.26 -1.63
C HIS A 279 -9.09 19.44 -0.69
N PHE A 280 -9.34 19.16 0.58
CA PHE A 280 -9.84 20.18 1.50
C PHE A 280 -8.75 21.17 1.92
N VAL A 281 -7.56 20.69 2.30
CA VAL A 281 -6.53 21.55 2.88
C VAL A 281 -5.67 22.21 1.80
N ARG A 282 -5.14 21.41 0.84
CA ARG A 282 -4.24 21.99 -0.17
C ARG A 282 -4.98 22.72 -1.27
N HIS A 283 -6.09 22.17 -1.77
CA HIS A 283 -6.81 22.77 -2.90
C HIS A 283 -7.83 23.82 -2.45
N LEU A 284 -8.76 23.47 -1.54
CA LEU A 284 -9.77 24.41 -1.06
C LEU A 284 -9.27 25.37 0.02
N GLN A 285 -8.02 25.22 0.47
CA GLN A 285 -7.40 26.05 1.51
C GLN A 285 -8.18 26.06 2.83
N GLN A 286 -8.92 24.97 3.12
CA GLN A 286 -9.59 24.82 4.41
C GLN A 286 -8.56 24.49 5.50
N PRO A 287 -8.80 24.88 6.76
CA PRO A 287 -7.86 24.65 7.84
C PRO A 287 -7.74 23.16 8.25
N CYS A 288 -8.73 22.33 7.94
CA CYS A 288 -8.75 20.90 8.21
C CYS A 288 -9.71 20.17 7.27
N VAL A 289 -9.60 18.85 7.23
CA VAL A 289 -10.61 17.97 6.62
C VAL A 289 -11.85 17.99 7.52
N PRO A 290 -13.09 18.14 6.98
CA PRO A 290 -14.31 18.11 7.79
C PRO A 290 -14.48 16.80 8.56
N PHE A 291 -14.98 16.86 9.81
CA PHE A 291 -15.18 15.65 10.61
C PHE A 291 -16.21 14.69 9.98
N GLY A 292 -17.27 15.23 9.38
CA GLY A 292 -18.31 14.43 8.71
C GLY A 292 -17.87 13.83 7.37
N GLU A 293 -16.63 14.04 6.92
CA GLU A 293 -16.14 13.46 5.66
C GLU A 293 -16.14 11.92 5.75
N PRO A 294 -16.72 11.22 4.74
CA PRO A 294 -16.80 9.75 4.73
C PRO A 294 -15.45 9.05 4.97
N ALA A 295 -14.35 9.60 4.46
CA ALA A 295 -13.01 9.08 4.70
C ALA A 295 -12.66 9.04 6.20
N VAL A 296 -12.97 10.11 6.93
CA VAL A 296 -12.76 10.19 8.38
C VAL A 296 -13.67 9.22 9.12
N GLN A 297 -14.94 9.16 8.74
CA GLN A 297 -15.92 8.27 9.36
C GLN A 297 -15.58 6.79 9.15
N ALA A 298 -15.15 6.41 7.95
CA ALA A 298 -14.69 5.06 7.66
C ALA A 298 -13.45 4.67 8.49
N ALA A 299 -12.49 5.58 8.61
CA ALA A 299 -11.29 5.38 9.42
C ALA A 299 -11.63 5.18 10.92
N LEU A 300 -12.51 6.00 11.47
CA LEU A 300 -12.96 5.89 12.85
C LEU A 300 -13.71 4.58 13.13
N GLN A 301 -14.50 4.11 12.18
CA GLN A 301 -15.23 2.85 12.32
C GLN A 301 -14.31 1.62 12.29
N LEU A 302 -13.21 1.67 11.54
CA LEU A 302 -12.28 0.53 11.44
C LEU A 302 -11.25 0.50 12.59
N LEU A 303 -10.98 1.62 13.22
CA LEU A 303 -9.97 1.73 14.27
C LEU A 303 -10.11 0.68 15.39
N PRO A 304 -11.30 0.37 15.92
CA PRO A 304 -11.46 -0.69 16.93
C PRO A 304 -11.08 -2.09 16.42
N ALA A 305 -11.20 -2.37 15.13
CA ALA A 305 -10.80 -3.66 14.56
C ALA A 305 -9.28 -3.83 14.59
N PHE A 306 -8.53 -2.80 14.20
CA PHE A 306 -7.08 -2.80 14.34
C PHE A 306 -6.64 -2.96 15.80
N ALA A 307 -7.27 -2.21 16.71
CA ALA A 307 -6.98 -2.30 18.13
C ALA A 307 -7.27 -3.70 18.71
N ALA A 308 -8.36 -4.34 18.29
CA ALA A 308 -8.69 -5.70 18.71
C ALA A 308 -7.67 -6.74 18.25
N MET A 309 -6.97 -6.47 17.14
CA MET A 309 -5.95 -7.35 16.59
C MET A 309 -4.54 -7.07 17.11
N GLN A 310 -4.35 -6.09 17.98
CA GLN A 310 -3.03 -5.76 18.50
C GLN A 310 -2.56 -6.77 19.54
N ALA A 311 -1.39 -7.33 19.32
CA ALA A 311 -0.73 -8.26 20.23
C ALA A 311 -0.14 -7.54 21.45
N PRO A 312 0.09 -8.25 22.57
CA PRO A 312 0.75 -7.69 23.76
C PRO A 312 2.14 -7.09 23.48
N ILE A 313 2.89 -7.65 22.53
CA ILE A 313 4.20 -7.15 22.09
C ILE A 313 4.11 -5.85 21.27
N GLY A 314 2.92 -5.38 20.94
CA GLY A 314 2.68 -4.11 20.27
C GLY A 314 2.36 -4.19 18.78
N GLY A 315 2.78 -5.22 18.07
CA GLY A 315 2.44 -5.43 16.66
C GLY A 315 0.97 -5.82 16.48
N VAL A 316 0.42 -5.51 15.32
CA VAL A 316 -0.95 -5.88 14.92
C VAL A 316 -0.86 -7.10 14.01
N HIS A 317 -1.68 -8.10 14.30
CA HIS A 317 -1.69 -9.35 13.54
C HIS A 317 -2.04 -9.12 12.06
N TYR A 318 -1.48 -9.98 11.20
CA TYR A 318 -1.57 -9.88 9.76
C TYR A 318 -3.00 -9.87 9.23
N ALA A 319 -3.81 -10.78 9.75
CA ALA A 319 -5.18 -10.94 9.31
C ALA A 319 -6.06 -11.45 10.46
N PRO A 320 -7.38 -11.29 10.35
CA PRO A 320 -8.33 -11.90 11.26
C PRO A 320 -8.22 -13.43 11.31
N SER A 321 -8.53 -14.01 12.46
CA SER A 321 -8.59 -15.47 12.64
C SER A 321 -9.61 -16.07 11.67
N GLY A 322 -9.22 -17.16 11.00
CA GLY A 322 -10.03 -17.82 9.98
C GLY A 322 -9.81 -17.30 8.56
N THR A 323 -8.97 -16.29 8.38
CA THR A 323 -8.51 -15.87 7.06
C THR A 323 -7.75 -17.01 6.39
N LEU A 324 -8.04 -17.24 5.12
CA LEU A 324 -7.33 -18.25 4.34
C LEU A 324 -6.23 -17.60 3.51
N ARG A 325 -5.14 -18.32 3.31
CA ARG A 325 -4.10 -17.95 2.34
C ARG A 325 -4.62 -18.10 0.91
N ASN A 326 -3.76 -17.92 -0.06
CA ASN A 326 -4.07 -18.08 -1.49
C ASN A 326 -4.65 -19.47 -1.82
N ARG A 327 -4.41 -20.46 -0.97
CA ARG A 327 -5.05 -21.77 -1.02
C ARG A 327 -6.19 -21.80 -0.01
N LEU A 328 -7.37 -22.18 -0.47
CA LEU A 328 -8.59 -22.20 0.35
C LEU A 328 -8.54 -23.18 1.53
N ASP A 329 -7.60 -24.08 1.58
CA ASP A 329 -7.39 -25.07 2.62
C ASP A 329 -6.24 -24.70 3.59
N GLU A 330 -5.56 -23.59 3.36
CA GLU A 330 -4.43 -23.15 4.17
C GLU A 330 -4.78 -21.88 4.94
N PRO A 331 -5.11 -21.96 6.23
CA PRO A 331 -5.39 -20.79 7.04
C PRO A 331 -4.11 -19.96 7.29
N VAL A 332 -4.27 -18.64 7.38
CA VAL A 332 -3.26 -17.77 7.94
C VAL A 332 -3.07 -18.13 9.41
N ASP A 333 -1.82 -18.24 9.87
CA ASP A 333 -1.57 -18.41 11.30
C ASP A 333 -2.07 -17.16 12.03
N PRO A 334 -3.01 -17.29 12.98
CA PRO A 334 -3.57 -16.13 13.69
C PRO A 334 -2.54 -15.37 14.53
N ARG A 335 -1.34 -15.92 14.74
CA ARG A 335 -0.23 -15.29 15.47
C ARG A 335 0.69 -14.48 14.55
N GLU A 336 0.49 -14.59 13.24
CA GLU A 336 1.36 -13.94 12.24
C GLU A 336 1.25 -12.41 12.32
N ILE A 337 2.40 -11.75 12.31
CA ILE A 337 2.54 -10.30 12.19
C ILE A 337 3.48 -10.03 11.02
N VAL A 338 3.04 -9.22 10.05
CA VAL A 338 3.85 -8.77 8.92
C VAL A 338 4.32 -7.34 9.19
N VAL A 339 5.61 -7.08 9.05
CA VAL A 339 6.20 -5.80 9.45
C VAL A 339 5.76 -4.68 8.52
N GLU A 340 5.74 -4.91 7.20
CA GLU A 340 5.22 -3.91 6.24
C GLU A 340 3.78 -3.47 6.59
N ASN A 341 2.90 -4.43 6.89
CA ASN A 341 1.52 -4.15 7.28
C ASN A 341 1.44 -3.28 8.53
N ASN A 342 2.32 -3.49 9.49
CA ASN A 342 2.42 -2.68 10.70
C ASN A 342 3.00 -1.29 10.43
N VAL A 343 3.94 -1.18 9.52
CA VAL A 343 4.49 0.10 9.06
C VAL A 343 3.40 0.94 8.39
N SER A 344 2.64 0.34 7.47
CA SER A 344 1.50 0.99 6.81
C SER A 344 0.42 1.40 7.81
N LEU A 345 0.09 0.53 8.77
CA LEU A 345 -0.88 0.87 9.82
C LEU A 345 -0.37 2.00 10.72
N TYR A 346 0.89 1.97 11.13
CA TYR A 346 1.49 3.04 11.93
C TYR A 346 1.39 4.39 11.22
N ALA A 347 1.77 4.45 9.95
CA ALA A 347 1.63 5.67 9.14
C ALA A 347 0.17 6.12 9.03
N GLY A 348 -0.74 5.20 8.75
CA GLY A 348 -2.19 5.48 8.69
C GLY A 348 -2.75 6.03 10.00
N LEU A 349 -2.35 5.48 11.14
CA LEU A 349 -2.75 5.97 12.47
C LEU A 349 -2.19 7.37 12.75
N ARG A 350 -0.96 7.66 12.34
CA ARG A 350 -0.36 9.00 12.46
C ARG A 350 -1.10 10.03 11.58
N ILE A 351 -1.49 9.64 10.37
CA ILE A 351 -2.28 10.49 9.47
C ILE A 351 -3.66 10.77 10.09
N LEU A 352 -4.33 9.74 10.62
CA LEU A 352 -5.62 9.91 11.29
C LEU A 352 -5.47 10.79 12.54
N GLU A 353 -4.47 10.54 13.37
CA GLU A 353 -4.17 11.37 14.56
C GLU A 353 -4.02 12.84 14.18
N ALA A 354 -3.21 13.14 13.17
CA ALA A 354 -2.98 14.51 12.73
C ALA A 354 -4.27 15.16 12.17
N THR A 355 -5.05 14.39 11.41
CA THR A 355 -6.36 14.84 10.90
C THR A 355 -7.31 15.20 12.04
N LEU A 356 -7.46 14.33 13.05
CA LEU A 356 -8.34 14.55 14.19
C LEU A 356 -7.87 15.72 15.06
N ARG A 357 -6.58 15.86 15.29
CA ARG A 357 -6.01 17.02 16.02
C ARG A 357 -6.27 18.33 15.29
N ALA A 358 -6.12 18.36 13.96
CA ALA A 358 -6.44 19.54 13.15
C ALA A 358 -7.92 19.93 13.27
N GLN A 359 -8.83 18.95 13.30
CA GLN A 359 -10.26 19.19 13.52
C GLN A 359 -10.54 19.81 14.90
N LEU A 360 -9.98 19.25 15.98
CA LEU A 360 -10.12 19.83 17.33
C LEU A 360 -9.60 21.25 17.40
N GLN A 361 -8.51 21.54 16.70
CA GLN A 361 -7.88 22.86 16.72
C GLN A 361 -8.65 23.90 15.91
N HIS A 362 -9.16 23.52 14.76
CA HIS A 362 -9.64 24.48 13.76
C HIS A 362 -11.16 24.48 13.57
N ASP A 363 -11.86 23.36 13.78
CA ASP A 363 -13.31 23.30 13.63
C ASP A 363 -14.00 23.73 14.93
N LYS A 364 -14.43 25.00 14.96
CA LYS A 364 -15.13 25.56 16.12
C LYS A 364 -16.59 25.14 16.21
N ALA A 365 -17.14 24.58 15.15
CA ALA A 365 -18.53 24.14 15.08
C ALA A 365 -18.72 22.67 15.48
N LEU A 366 -17.65 21.93 15.80
CA LEU A 366 -17.74 20.55 16.26
C LEU A 366 -18.71 20.39 17.43
N ALA A 367 -19.69 19.51 17.28
CA ALA A 367 -20.60 19.15 18.36
C ALA A 367 -19.85 18.46 19.52
N ALA A 368 -20.40 18.54 20.73
CA ALA A 368 -19.78 17.91 21.91
C ALA A 368 -19.62 16.39 21.74
N ALA A 369 -20.59 15.72 21.09
CA ALA A 369 -20.51 14.29 20.79
C ALA A 369 -19.36 13.95 19.84
N ASP A 370 -19.12 14.79 18.82
CA ASP A 370 -18.04 14.61 17.85
C ASP A 370 -16.68 14.81 18.51
N ARG A 371 -16.54 15.85 19.35
CA ARG A 371 -15.33 16.05 20.17
C ARG A 371 -15.03 14.83 21.04
N ALA A 372 -16.05 14.32 21.76
CA ALA A 372 -15.90 13.13 22.57
C ALA A 372 -15.53 11.88 21.74
N SER A 373 -16.00 11.79 20.49
CA SER A 373 -15.62 10.73 19.56
C SER A 373 -14.15 10.85 19.14
N ILE A 374 -13.71 12.07 18.79
CA ILE A 374 -12.31 12.36 18.46
C ILE A 374 -11.40 12.04 19.65
N ASP A 375 -11.76 12.49 20.87
CA ASP A 375 -10.95 12.24 22.07
C ASP A 375 -10.78 10.75 22.36
N ARG A 376 -11.85 9.95 22.21
CA ARG A 376 -11.78 8.49 22.34
C ARG A 376 -10.88 7.86 21.27
N ALA A 377 -10.99 8.32 20.03
CA ALA A 377 -10.15 7.82 18.94
C ALA A 377 -8.67 8.16 19.17
N LEU A 378 -8.36 9.39 19.56
CA LEU A 378 -7.00 9.81 19.89
C LEU A 378 -6.41 9.02 21.06
N ALA A 379 -7.21 8.77 22.11
CA ALA A 379 -6.79 7.92 23.23
C ALA A 379 -6.47 6.49 22.75
N LEU A 380 -7.30 5.91 21.91
CA LEU A 380 -7.08 4.57 21.36
C LEU A 380 -5.84 4.53 20.46
N ILE A 381 -5.67 5.49 19.55
CA ILE A 381 -4.48 5.62 18.70
C ILE A 381 -3.21 5.74 19.57
N SER A 382 -3.27 6.55 20.63
CA SER A 382 -2.14 6.69 21.56
C SER A 382 -1.75 5.37 22.21
N VAL A 383 -2.72 4.58 22.67
CA VAL A 383 -2.46 3.23 23.21
C VAL A 383 -1.87 2.31 22.17
N MET A 384 -2.40 2.31 20.94
CA MET A 384 -1.90 1.48 19.88
C MET A 384 -0.44 1.81 19.51
N ILE A 385 -0.11 3.09 19.44
CA ILE A 385 1.23 3.55 19.03
C ILE A 385 2.24 3.44 20.18
N HIS A 386 1.90 3.93 21.37
CA HIS A 386 2.85 4.11 22.47
C HIS A 386 2.76 3.05 23.56
N GLY A 387 1.74 2.20 23.52
CA GLY A 387 1.49 1.19 24.53
C GLY A 387 0.58 1.66 25.65
N GLY A 388 0.15 0.71 26.45
CA GLY A 388 -0.78 0.93 27.55
C GLY A 388 -1.81 -0.18 27.66
N ARG A 389 -3.04 0.21 28.01
CA ARG A 389 -4.19 -0.71 28.05
C ARG A 389 -5.28 -0.24 27.12
N HIS A 390 -5.77 -1.14 26.31
CA HIS A 390 -6.97 -0.94 25.50
C HIS A 390 -8.22 -0.75 26.38
N PRO A 391 -9.33 -0.21 25.85
CA PRO A 391 -10.56 -0.02 26.61
C PRO A 391 -11.12 -1.29 27.26
N ASP A 392 -10.84 -2.46 26.70
CA ASP A 392 -11.20 -3.77 27.26
C ASP A 392 -10.20 -4.31 28.30
N GLY A 393 -9.21 -3.52 28.67
CA GLY A 393 -8.18 -3.84 29.65
C GLY A 393 -6.97 -4.63 29.11
N ALA A 394 -6.99 -5.07 27.85
CA ALA A 394 -5.87 -5.81 27.27
C ALA A 394 -4.60 -4.93 27.19
N PRO A 395 -3.44 -5.41 27.66
CA PRO A 395 -2.19 -4.64 27.59
C PRO A 395 -1.58 -4.73 26.19
N THR A 396 -0.84 -3.68 25.82
CA THR A 396 0.04 -3.69 24.64
C THR A 396 1.29 -2.85 24.90
N ALA A 397 2.43 -3.28 24.35
CA ALA A 397 3.67 -2.51 24.38
C ALA A 397 3.65 -1.32 23.41
N GLY A 398 2.72 -1.32 22.44
CA GLY A 398 2.61 -0.32 21.39
C GLY A 398 3.47 -0.61 20.17
N MET A 399 3.02 -0.06 19.02
CA MET A 399 3.65 -0.33 17.73
C MET A 399 5.10 0.18 17.66
N LEU A 400 5.41 1.31 18.28
CA LEU A 400 6.79 1.83 18.32
C LEU A 400 7.75 0.87 19.04
N ALA A 401 7.32 0.28 20.16
CA ALA A 401 8.12 -0.73 20.85
C ALA A 401 8.29 -1.99 19.99
N PHE A 402 7.22 -2.45 19.34
CA PHE A 402 7.31 -3.58 18.41
C PHE A 402 8.31 -3.31 17.27
N LEU A 403 8.21 -2.17 16.61
CA LEU A 403 9.07 -1.83 15.47
C LEU A 403 10.53 -1.69 15.89
N ARG A 404 10.80 -1.13 17.08
CA ARG A 404 12.15 -0.95 17.60
C ARG A 404 12.76 -2.24 18.15
N ASP A 405 12.03 -2.98 18.97
CA ASP A 405 12.59 -4.04 19.82
C ASP A 405 12.43 -5.44 19.21
N HIS A 406 11.49 -5.61 18.27
CA HIS A 406 11.14 -6.90 17.69
C HIS A 406 11.34 -6.96 16.17
N ALA A 407 10.94 -5.92 15.44
CA ALA A 407 11.00 -5.92 13.98
C ALA A 407 12.38 -5.56 13.41
N TRP A 408 13.18 -4.78 14.14
CA TRP A 408 14.52 -4.40 13.69
C TRP A 408 15.58 -5.41 14.15
N ARG A 409 16.35 -5.94 13.20
CA ARG A 409 17.44 -6.88 13.46
C ARG A 409 18.58 -6.66 12.47
N ASP A 410 19.81 -6.68 12.97
CA ASP A 410 21.03 -6.63 12.15
C ASP A 410 21.07 -5.47 11.14
N GLY A 411 20.42 -4.34 11.49
CA GLY A 411 20.39 -3.15 10.64
C GLY A 411 19.26 -3.13 9.61
N GLU A 412 18.32 -4.06 9.66
CA GLU A 412 17.18 -4.17 8.74
C GLU A 412 15.88 -4.50 9.46
N PHE A 413 14.74 -4.16 8.84
CA PHE A 413 13.44 -4.68 9.25
C PHE A 413 13.25 -6.10 8.74
N VAL A 414 12.88 -7.02 9.63
CA VAL A 414 12.49 -8.38 9.23
C VAL A 414 11.16 -8.35 8.48
N GLN A 415 10.90 -9.38 7.68
CA GLN A 415 9.67 -9.48 6.91
C GLN A 415 8.42 -9.57 7.82
N GLY A 416 8.51 -10.33 8.91
CA GLY A 416 7.44 -10.58 9.86
C GLY A 416 7.82 -11.61 10.89
N GLY A 417 6.84 -12.33 11.43
CA GLY A 417 7.05 -13.42 12.38
C GLY A 417 5.79 -13.80 13.12
N LEU A 418 5.97 -14.61 14.17
CA LEU A 418 4.88 -15.08 15.01
C LEU A 418 4.96 -14.43 16.40
N ALA A 419 3.88 -13.80 16.84
CA ALA A 419 3.69 -13.36 18.21
C ALA A 419 3.05 -14.51 19.00
N LEU A 420 3.84 -15.20 19.80
CA LEU A 420 3.38 -16.31 20.60
C LEU A 420 2.49 -15.82 21.75
N GLY A 421 1.59 -16.69 22.24
CA GLY A 421 0.62 -16.33 23.26
C GLY A 421 1.21 -16.21 24.68
N PRO A 422 0.37 -15.84 25.68
CA PRO A 422 0.81 -15.70 27.07
C PRO A 422 1.40 -16.97 27.67
N GLN A 423 0.94 -18.14 27.24
CA GLN A 423 1.48 -19.43 27.69
C GLN A 423 2.93 -19.65 27.24
N GLU A 424 3.34 -18.98 26.16
CA GLU A 424 4.69 -19.01 25.58
C GLU A 424 5.45 -17.70 25.89
N GLY A 425 5.02 -16.97 26.93
CA GLY A 425 5.67 -15.75 27.39
C GLY A 425 5.55 -14.55 26.46
N ASN A 426 4.58 -14.53 25.55
CA ASN A 426 4.42 -13.51 24.49
C ASN A 426 5.72 -13.37 23.64
N ALA A 427 6.44 -14.46 23.40
CA ALA A 427 7.67 -14.43 22.67
C ALA A 427 7.46 -14.04 21.20
N TRP A 428 8.46 -13.40 20.61
CA TRP A 428 8.52 -13.09 19.20
C TRP A 428 9.46 -14.05 18.47
N VAL A 429 8.93 -14.69 17.43
CA VAL A 429 9.71 -15.57 16.54
C VAL A 429 9.77 -14.91 15.16
N PRO A 430 10.86 -14.22 14.80
CA PRO A 430 10.95 -13.48 13.55
C PRO A 430 11.10 -14.41 12.34
N THR A 431 10.50 -13.99 11.23
CA THR A 431 10.77 -14.51 9.89
C THR A 431 11.82 -13.62 9.23
N THR A 432 13.03 -14.12 9.10
CA THR A 432 14.17 -13.35 8.60
C THR A 432 14.46 -13.57 7.12
N SER A 433 13.83 -14.57 6.50
CA SER A 433 13.93 -14.88 5.07
C SER A 433 12.58 -15.39 4.54
N PRO A 434 12.16 -14.98 3.34
CA PRO A 434 12.82 -13.98 2.50
C PRO A 434 12.71 -12.57 3.08
N ARG A 435 13.80 -11.77 2.94
CA ARG A 435 13.77 -10.34 3.26
C ARG A 435 12.89 -9.59 2.27
N ALA A 436 12.15 -8.58 2.74
CA ALA A 436 11.23 -7.79 1.94
C ALA A 436 11.76 -6.35 1.74
N VAL A 437 11.73 -5.87 0.51
CA VAL A 437 12.22 -4.52 0.17
C VAL A 437 11.33 -3.45 0.79
N ASP A 438 10.01 -3.61 0.71
CA ASP A 438 9.02 -2.65 1.23
C ASP A 438 9.10 -2.51 2.76
N ALA A 439 9.24 -3.60 3.51
CA ALA A 439 9.40 -3.53 4.96
C ALA A 439 10.55 -2.59 5.36
N ASN A 440 11.64 -2.57 4.57
CA ASN A 440 12.79 -1.73 4.83
C ASN A 440 12.62 -0.31 4.30
N THR A 441 12.18 -0.12 3.05
CA THR A 441 12.00 1.23 2.48
C THR A 441 10.86 1.98 3.16
N TRP A 442 9.70 1.36 3.31
CA TRP A 442 8.53 1.98 3.93
C TRP A 442 8.69 2.10 5.45
N GLY A 443 9.41 1.14 6.08
CA GLY A 443 9.70 1.21 7.51
C GLY A 443 10.46 2.48 7.90
N VAL A 444 11.52 2.80 7.15
CA VAL A 444 12.28 4.04 7.38
C VAL A 444 11.47 5.28 7.00
N LEU A 445 10.66 5.24 5.93
CA LEU A 445 9.79 6.36 5.56
C LEU A 445 8.73 6.67 6.62
N ALA A 446 8.00 5.65 7.07
CA ALA A 446 6.92 5.82 8.04
C ALA A 446 7.41 6.31 9.41
N LEU A 447 8.56 5.82 9.87
CA LEU A 447 9.18 6.26 11.13
C LEU A 447 9.90 7.60 10.99
N GLY A 448 10.39 7.90 9.81
CA GLY A 448 11.34 8.97 9.53
C GLY A 448 12.79 8.57 9.85
N PRO A 449 13.77 8.96 8.98
CA PRO A 449 15.19 8.64 9.17
C PRO A 449 15.75 9.07 10.54
N GLY A 450 15.28 10.22 11.04
CA GLY A 450 15.70 10.73 12.35
C GLY A 450 15.30 9.85 13.53
N THR A 451 14.14 9.21 13.46
CA THR A 451 13.69 8.25 14.49
C THR A 451 14.53 6.98 14.46
N VAL A 452 14.80 6.45 13.25
CA VAL A 452 15.65 5.25 13.09
C VAL A 452 17.07 5.52 13.57
N ASP A 453 17.65 6.65 13.20
CA ASP A 453 18.97 7.07 13.70
C ASP A 453 18.98 7.28 15.22
N GLY A 454 17.90 7.85 15.77
CA GLY A 454 17.76 8.04 17.22
C GLY A 454 17.69 6.72 17.99
N TRP A 455 17.11 5.67 17.41
CA TRP A 455 17.02 4.35 18.05
C TRP A 455 18.30 3.52 17.91
N PHE A 456 18.91 3.54 16.73
CA PHE A 456 19.95 2.58 16.35
C PHE A 456 21.32 3.21 16.05
N GLY A 457 21.45 4.50 16.32
CA GLY A 457 22.67 5.27 16.12
C GLY A 457 22.73 5.98 14.78
N PHE A 458 23.39 7.12 14.75
CA PHE A 458 23.53 7.98 13.58
C PHE A 458 23.94 7.20 12.33
N GLY A 459 23.24 7.42 11.22
CA GLY A 459 23.44 6.71 9.97
C GLY A 459 22.78 5.33 9.87
N ALA A 460 22.03 4.88 10.88
CA ALA A 460 21.36 3.58 10.84
C ALA A 460 20.37 3.50 9.68
N ALA A 461 19.60 4.56 9.43
CA ALA A 461 18.66 4.64 8.32
C ALA A 461 19.36 4.54 6.95
N LEU A 462 20.54 5.17 6.80
CA LEU A 462 21.33 5.04 5.58
C LEU A 462 21.91 3.63 5.43
N ARG A 463 22.47 3.06 6.50
CA ARG A 463 23.02 1.69 6.46
C ARG A 463 21.97 0.66 6.08
N ASN A 464 20.72 0.85 6.53
CA ASN A 464 19.60 0.04 6.08
C ASN A 464 19.42 0.11 4.55
N TRP A 465 19.40 1.31 3.97
CA TRP A 465 19.37 1.47 2.51
C TRP A 465 20.57 0.83 1.81
N GLN A 466 21.76 1.01 2.34
CA GLN A 466 22.98 0.43 1.77
C GLN A 466 22.99 -1.11 1.83
N GLN A 467 22.43 -1.70 2.89
CA GLN A 467 22.26 -3.15 2.99
C GLN A 467 21.21 -3.65 1.99
N LEU A 468 20.06 -2.99 1.92
CA LEU A 468 19.00 -3.32 0.97
C LEU A 468 19.52 -3.34 -0.47
N LYS A 469 20.28 -2.35 -0.89
CA LYS A 469 20.87 -2.33 -2.24
C LYS A 469 21.71 -3.56 -2.55
N ARG A 470 22.41 -4.12 -1.56
CA ARG A 470 23.30 -5.27 -1.75
C ARG A 470 22.55 -6.56 -2.10
N TRP A 471 21.33 -6.72 -1.64
CA TRP A 471 20.55 -7.91 -1.92
C TRP A 471 19.31 -7.68 -2.81
N GLY A 472 18.67 -6.53 -2.74
CA GLY A 472 17.43 -6.20 -3.47
C GLY A 472 17.61 -5.23 -4.63
N GLY A 473 18.81 -4.63 -4.79
CA GLY A 473 19.09 -3.69 -5.87
C GLY A 473 19.14 -4.34 -7.25
N TYR A 474 18.34 -3.85 -8.18
CA TYR A 474 18.37 -4.21 -9.60
C TYR A 474 19.30 -3.27 -10.36
N GLY A 475 20.20 -3.79 -11.19
CA GLY A 475 21.09 -2.93 -11.95
C GLY A 475 21.93 -3.64 -13.01
N GLU A 476 22.84 -2.90 -13.60
CA GLU A 476 23.80 -3.39 -14.61
C GLU A 476 25.18 -2.78 -14.32
N GLY A 477 26.21 -3.60 -14.25
CA GLY A 477 27.54 -3.15 -13.84
C GLY A 477 27.49 -2.55 -12.44
N THR A 478 28.00 -1.36 -12.27
CA THR A 478 27.96 -0.63 -10.97
C THR A 478 26.76 0.31 -10.83
N THR A 479 25.85 0.34 -11.82
CA THR A 479 24.72 1.26 -11.84
C THR A 479 23.47 0.59 -11.26
N LEU A 480 22.91 1.21 -10.22
CA LEU A 480 21.62 0.82 -9.64
C LEU A 480 20.48 1.41 -10.47
N TRP A 481 19.62 0.58 -11.04
CA TRP A 481 18.44 1.02 -11.80
C TRP A 481 17.15 1.02 -11.01
N GLY A 482 17.13 0.37 -9.84
CA GLY A 482 15.97 0.29 -8.95
C GLY A 482 16.05 -0.89 -8.01
N VAL A 483 14.91 -1.37 -7.57
CA VAL A 483 14.80 -2.49 -6.64
C VAL A 483 13.77 -3.52 -7.11
N GLY A 484 13.89 -4.75 -6.60
CA GLY A 484 12.89 -5.79 -6.73
C GLY A 484 11.90 -5.83 -5.58
N TYR A 485 11.53 -7.04 -5.18
CA TYR A 485 10.59 -7.31 -4.09
C TYR A 485 11.28 -7.97 -2.89
N SER A 486 12.22 -8.88 -3.15
CA SER A 486 12.86 -9.69 -2.12
C SER A 486 14.30 -10.03 -2.44
N GLU A 487 14.98 -10.62 -1.47
CA GLU A 487 16.35 -11.17 -1.66
C GLU A 487 16.38 -12.36 -2.65
N LEU A 488 15.24 -12.97 -2.94
CA LEU A 488 15.14 -14.12 -3.84
C LEU A 488 14.95 -13.74 -5.32
N ASP A 489 14.83 -12.46 -5.62
CA ASP A 489 14.53 -11.93 -6.96
C ASP A 489 15.66 -12.11 -7.99
N GLY A 490 16.83 -12.57 -7.55
CA GLY A 490 18.02 -12.62 -8.37
C GLY A 490 18.71 -11.27 -8.55
N ASN A 491 18.34 -10.29 -7.75
CA ASN A 491 18.94 -8.95 -7.66
C ASN A 491 20.19 -8.93 -6.77
N GLY A 492 20.64 -7.74 -6.46
CA GLY A 492 21.74 -7.47 -5.56
C GLY A 492 23.10 -7.42 -6.25
N ILE A 493 24.16 -7.34 -5.44
CA ILE A 493 25.54 -7.18 -5.90
C ILE A 493 26.24 -8.54 -5.86
N ASP A 494 26.92 -8.91 -6.94
CA ASP A 494 27.71 -10.14 -7.04
C ASP A 494 29.08 -10.00 -6.34
N ALA A 495 29.87 -11.09 -6.37
CA ALA A 495 31.20 -11.12 -5.76
C ALA A 495 32.22 -10.14 -6.39
N ASN A 496 31.95 -9.64 -7.60
CA ASN A 496 32.78 -8.65 -8.30
C ASN A 496 32.31 -7.21 -8.04
N GLY A 497 31.31 -7.01 -7.21
CA GLY A 497 30.74 -5.68 -6.92
C GLY A 497 29.76 -5.17 -7.99
N MET A 498 29.27 -6.04 -8.86
CA MET A 498 28.37 -5.68 -9.97
C MET A 498 26.92 -6.01 -9.62
N TYR A 499 26.00 -5.10 -9.93
CA TYR A 499 24.57 -5.36 -9.80
C TYR A 499 24.09 -6.44 -10.77
N ARG A 500 23.17 -7.26 -10.29
CA ARG A 500 22.47 -8.29 -11.08
C ARG A 500 21.11 -7.79 -11.54
N ALA A 501 20.72 -8.22 -12.74
CA ALA A 501 19.45 -7.87 -13.37
C ALA A 501 18.42 -9.00 -13.16
N GLY A 502 17.92 -9.16 -11.95
CA GLY A 502 16.86 -10.11 -11.65
C GLY A 502 15.47 -9.57 -12.02
N ILE A 503 14.84 -8.79 -11.15
CA ILE A 503 13.54 -8.16 -11.40
C ILE A 503 13.55 -6.70 -10.95
N LEU A 504 12.97 -5.82 -11.77
CA LEU A 504 12.76 -4.41 -11.47
C LEU A 504 11.26 -4.17 -11.22
N SER A 505 10.92 -3.62 -10.06
CA SER A 505 9.57 -3.21 -9.68
C SER A 505 9.37 -1.72 -9.88
N SER A 506 8.26 -1.30 -10.46
CA SER A 506 7.93 0.13 -10.58
C SER A 506 7.54 0.74 -9.24
N GLU A 507 6.61 0.11 -8.54
CA GLU A 507 6.07 0.57 -7.27
C GLU A 507 7.18 0.69 -6.22
N TRP A 508 7.92 -0.41 -5.97
CA TRP A 508 8.91 -0.45 -4.91
C TRP A 508 10.16 0.37 -5.24
N THR A 509 10.46 0.55 -6.52
CA THR A 509 11.49 1.51 -6.94
C THR A 509 11.04 2.95 -6.69
N ALA A 510 9.78 3.30 -6.94
CA ALA A 510 9.27 4.64 -6.60
C ALA A 510 9.29 4.89 -5.09
N GLY A 511 8.94 3.88 -4.28
CA GLY A 511 9.09 3.92 -2.83
C GLY A 511 10.53 4.09 -2.38
N ALA A 512 11.48 3.36 -3.00
CA ALA A 512 12.91 3.49 -2.71
C ALA A 512 13.46 4.88 -3.08
N ILE A 513 13.03 5.47 -4.19
CA ILE A 513 13.40 6.85 -4.55
C ILE A 513 12.86 7.85 -3.51
N THR A 514 11.62 7.64 -3.05
CA THR A 514 11.03 8.48 -1.97
C THR A 514 11.87 8.37 -0.69
N LEU A 515 12.31 7.16 -0.31
CA LEU A 515 13.23 6.95 0.81
C LEU A 515 14.55 7.70 0.62
N VAL A 516 15.18 7.54 -0.54
CA VAL A 516 16.48 8.19 -0.84
C VAL A 516 16.36 9.71 -0.73
N ARG A 517 15.25 10.30 -1.19
CA ARG A 517 14.95 11.74 -1.01
C ARG A 517 14.78 12.10 0.46
N SER A 518 14.09 11.29 1.24
CA SER A 518 13.91 11.52 2.68
C SER A 518 15.24 11.45 3.42
N LEU A 519 16.10 10.46 3.12
CA LEU A 519 17.46 10.36 3.65
C LEU A 519 18.31 11.57 3.28
N ALA A 520 18.28 11.98 2.01
CA ALA A 520 19.02 13.17 1.55
C ALA A 520 18.55 14.44 2.25
N ALA A 521 17.24 14.60 2.44
CA ALA A 521 16.68 15.73 3.19
C ALA A 521 17.09 15.70 4.67
N HIS A 522 17.10 14.52 5.31
CA HIS A 522 17.52 14.35 6.70
C HIS A 522 19.00 14.70 6.90
N TYR A 523 19.90 14.04 6.17
CA TYR A 523 21.34 14.27 6.30
C TYR A 523 21.80 15.61 5.75
N GLY A 524 21.05 16.18 4.81
CA GLY A 524 21.29 17.53 4.29
C GLY A 524 21.08 18.66 5.31
N ARG A 525 20.30 18.37 6.38
CA ARG A 525 20.07 19.32 7.49
C ARG A 525 21.14 19.30 8.57
N ILE A 526 22.12 18.39 8.50
CA ILE A 526 23.19 18.30 9.48
C ILE A 526 24.05 19.58 9.41
N ALA A 527 24.14 20.26 10.52
CA ALA A 527 24.85 21.54 10.60
C ALA A 527 26.35 21.37 10.31
N PRO A 528 26.99 22.36 9.63
CA PRO A 528 28.43 22.30 9.31
C PRO A 528 29.35 22.12 10.52
N GLN A 529 28.91 22.52 11.69
CA GLN A 529 29.67 22.42 12.95
C GLN A 529 29.47 21.07 13.66
N ALA A 530 28.52 20.24 13.20
CA ALA A 530 28.29 18.94 13.81
C ALA A 530 29.43 17.98 13.48
N PRO A 531 29.86 17.12 14.44
CA PRO A 531 30.94 16.13 14.20
C PRO A 531 30.67 15.21 13.00
N GLN A 532 29.38 14.92 12.73
CA GLN A 532 28.91 14.03 11.67
C GLN A 532 28.82 14.72 10.29
N TYR A 533 29.11 16.00 10.17
CA TYR A 533 28.87 16.78 8.94
C TYR A 533 29.65 16.22 7.73
N ALA A 534 30.93 15.92 7.91
CA ALA A 534 31.77 15.41 6.82
C ALA A 534 31.25 14.08 6.27
N GLU A 535 30.84 13.17 7.17
CA GLU A 535 30.27 11.88 6.84
C GLU A 535 28.92 12.03 6.10
N ALA A 536 28.02 12.84 6.67
CA ALA A 536 26.73 13.13 6.05
C ALA A 536 26.86 13.75 4.64
N ARG A 537 27.86 14.60 4.42
CA ARG A 537 28.13 15.19 3.09
C ARG A 537 28.56 14.13 2.07
N GLY A 538 29.36 13.15 2.46
CA GLY A 538 29.72 12.03 1.58
C GLY A 538 28.51 11.19 1.17
N TRP A 539 27.58 10.98 2.08
CA TRP A 539 26.35 10.22 1.82
C TRP A 539 25.39 10.93 0.83
N LEU A 540 25.36 12.27 0.85
CA LEU A 540 24.50 13.03 -0.07
C LEU A 540 24.84 12.82 -1.54
N GLU A 541 26.11 12.59 -1.87
CA GLU A 541 26.53 12.31 -3.24
C GLU A 541 26.10 10.90 -3.67
N GLU A 542 26.21 9.92 -2.76
CA GLU A 542 25.72 8.56 -2.99
C GLU A 542 24.21 8.58 -3.24
N LEU A 543 23.44 9.20 -2.34
CA LEU A 543 21.99 9.27 -2.44
C LEU A 543 21.51 9.98 -3.73
N ARG A 544 22.17 11.04 -4.17
CA ARG A 544 21.88 11.70 -5.44
C ARG A 544 22.13 10.82 -6.66
N ARG A 545 23.24 10.06 -6.65
CA ARG A 545 23.52 9.11 -7.74
C ARG A 545 22.46 8.00 -7.77
N ASP A 546 22.10 7.44 -6.62
CA ASP A 546 21.06 6.42 -6.50
C ASP A 546 19.72 6.94 -7.00
N GLU A 547 19.30 8.15 -6.59
CA GLU A 547 18.07 8.77 -7.07
C GLU A 547 18.07 8.94 -8.59
N GLN A 548 19.11 9.53 -9.16
CA GLN A 548 19.17 9.80 -10.60
C GLN A 548 19.14 8.51 -11.43
N SER A 549 19.89 7.49 -11.03
CA SER A 549 19.92 6.23 -11.75
C SER A 549 18.64 5.44 -11.60
N MET A 550 18.02 5.43 -10.41
CA MET A 550 16.72 4.78 -10.20
C MET A 550 15.58 5.48 -10.94
N LEU A 551 15.59 6.81 -11.06
CA LEU A 551 14.63 7.55 -11.90
C LEU A 551 14.75 7.14 -13.36
N ALA A 552 15.98 6.98 -13.87
CA ALA A 552 16.21 6.49 -15.22
C ALA A 552 15.73 5.04 -15.40
N GLY A 553 15.99 4.17 -14.40
CA GLY A 553 15.51 2.79 -14.41
C GLY A 553 13.99 2.69 -14.36
N LEU A 554 13.35 3.48 -13.51
CA LEU A 554 11.89 3.56 -13.44
C LEU A 554 11.29 4.04 -14.77
N GLY A 555 11.91 5.01 -15.43
CA GLY A 555 11.50 5.47 -16.76
C GLY A 555 11.47 4.38 -17.82
N ARG A 556 12.31 3.34 -17.70
CA ARG A 556 12.32 2.16 -18.60
C ARG A 556 11.06 1.29 -18.47
N LEU A 557 10.32 1.42 -17.36
CA LEU A 557 9.08 0.70 -17.10
C LEU A 557 7.82 1.47 -17.55
N ARG A 558 7.94 2.69 -18.05
CA ARG A 558 6.83 3.34 -18.75
C ARG A 558 6.51 2.57 -20.02
N LEU A 559 5.25 2.40 -20.35
CA LEU A 559 4.79 1.44 -21.36
C LEU A 559 5.51 1.56 -22.72
N ASP A 560 5.71 2.77 -23.23
CA ASP A 560 6.42 3.05 -24.47
C ASP A 560 7.91 2.64 -24.40
N ALA A 561 8.58 3.06 -23.33
CA ALA A 561 9.97 2.71 -23.08
C ALA A 561 10.15 1.22 -22.78
N TYR A 562 9.22 0.63 -22.04
CA TYR A 562 9.24 -0.80 -21.73
C TYR A 562 9.19 -1.66 -23.00
N ARG A 563 8.39 -1.27 -23.99
CA ARG A 563 8.35 -1.96 -25.30
C ARG A 563 9.72 -2.00 -25.98
N ALA A 564 10.44 -0.89 -25.92
CA ALA A 564 11.76 -0.76 -26.54
C ALA A 564 12.90 -1.40 -25.74
N THR A 565 12.70 -1.64 -24.43
CA THR A 565 13.77 -2.12 -23.54
C THR A 565 13.88 -3.64 -23.58
N PRO A 566 15.07 -4.21 -23.81
CA PRO A 566 15.30 -5.65 -23.74
C PRO A 566 15.48 -6.11 -22.29
N PHE A 567 14.40 -6.29 -21.55
CA PHE A 567 14.47 -6.88 -20.21
C PHE A 567 14.69 -8.41 -20.28
N ALA A 568 15.55 -8.93 -19.41
CA ALA A 568 15.73 -10.36 -19.24
C ALA A 568 14.40 -11.03 -18.82
N GLY A 569 14.02 -12.11 -19.50
CA GLY A 569 12.79 -12.83 -19.24
C GLY A 569 11.51 -12.14 -19.74
N LYS A 570 11.62 -11.06 -20.49
CA LYS A 570 10.50 -10.48 -21.23
C LYS A 570 10.07 -11.44 -22.34
N PRO A 571 8.81 -11.87 -22.39
CA PRO A 571 8.35 -12.77 -23.45
C PRO A 571 8.51 -12.15 -24.85
N PRO A 572 8.91 -12.93 -25.86
CA PRO A 572 9.14 -12.42 -27.21
C PRO A 572 7.89 -11.83 -27.89
N ASP A 573 6.72 -12.37 -27.56
CA ASP A 573 5.41 -11.96 -28.08
C ASP A 573 4.65 -11.04 -27.12
N TYR A 574 5.35 -10.45 -26.15
CA TYR A 574 4.76 -9.61 -25.12
C TYR A 574 3.97 -8.43 -25.69
N GLU A 575 4.35 -7.92 -26.83
CA GLU A 575 3.64 -6.81 -27.49
C GLU A 575 2.19 -7.13 -27.85
N ARG A 576 1.86 -8.42 -28.05
CA ARG A 576 0.48 -8.85 -28.32
C ARG A 576 -0.41 -8.73 -27.08
N LEU A 577 0.18 -8.68 -25.90
CA LEU A 577 -0.51 -8.64 -24.61
C LEU A 577 -0.71 -7.22 -24.12
N LEU A 578 0.12 -6.31 -24.59
CA LEU A 578 -0.01 -4.91 -24.21
C LEU A 578 -1.15 -4.26 -25.00
N PRO A 579 -1.93 -3.38 -24.35
CA PRO A 579 -2.91 -2.59 -25.05
C PRO A 579 -2.25 -1.86 -26.21
N ARG A 580 -2.96 -1.78 -27.34
CA ARG A 580 -2.52 -0.98 -28.47
C ARG A 580 -2.19 0.43 -27.99
N GLN A 581 -1.19 1.02 -28.61
CA GLN A 581 -0.76 2.38 -28.31
C GLN A 581 -1.96 3.32 -28.40
N GLY A 582 -2.31 3.91 -27.26
CA GLY A 582 -3.32 4.96 -27.12
C GLY A 582 -2.65 6.20 -26.55
N ASP A 583 -3.45 7.20 -26.25
CA ASP A 583 -2.96 8.46 -25.65
C ASP A 583 -2.50 8.30 -24.20
N THR A 584 -2.52 7.08 -23.65
CA THR A 584 -2.12 6.78 -22.28
C THR A 584 -0.79 6.05 -22.23
N GLN A 585 0.06 6.41 -21.27
CA GLN A 585 1.36 5.78 -21.04
C GLN A 585 1.52 5.39 -19.56
N PRO A 586 0.87 4.30 -19.13
CA PRO A 586 1.02 3.79 -17.76
C PRO A 586 2.41 3.18 -17.54
N TYR A 587 2.71 2.93 -16.28
CA TYR A 587 3.86 2.12 -15.91
C TYR A 587 3.46 0.66 -15.77
N VAL A 588 4.29 -0.24 -16.28
CA VAL A 588 4.12 -1.68 -16.04
C VAL A 588 4.56 -2.00 -14.61
N TYR A 589 3.91 -3.00 -13.98
CA TYR A 589 4.14 -3.31 -12.57
C TYR A 589 5.58 -3.82 -12.32
N ALA A 590 6.11 -4.64 -13.23
CA ALA A 590 7.45 -5.19 -13.13
C ALA A 590 8.10 -5.40 -14.51
N SER A 591 9.42 -5.57 -14.52
CA SER A 591 10.20 -5.80 -15.74
C SER A 591 9.91 -7.14 -16.42
N ARG A 592 9.45 -8.14 -15.66
CA ARG A 592 9.08 -9.48 -16.15
C ARG A 592 8.08 -10.12 -15.20
N ARG A 593 7.49 -11.23 -15.61
CA ARG A 593 6.68 -12.07 -14.74
C ARG A 593 7.57 -12.76 -13.70
N TYR A 594 7.11 -12.76 -12.45
CA TYR A 594 7.84 -13.36 -11.35
C TYR A 594 6.87 -13.74 -10.21
N ALA A 595 7.03 -14.96 -9.68
CA ALA A 595 6.32 -15.38 -8.47
C ALA A 595 6.98 -14.71 -7.27
N ILE A 596 6.32 -13.72 -6.69
CA ILE A 596 6.81 -13.04 -5.50
C ILE A 596 6.69 -13.98 -4.31
N PRO A 597 7.73 -14.14 -3.47
CA PRO A 597 7.72 -15.13 -2.40
C PRO A 597 6.69 -14.84 -1.29
N PHE A 598 6.00 -13.69 -1.36
CA PHE A 598 4.97 -13.29 -0.41
C PHE A 598 3.54 -13.64 -0.87
N GLY A 599 3.37 -14.37 -1.99
CA GLY A 599 2.13 -15.00 -2.36
C GLY A 599 1.34 -14.37 -3.50
N TRP A 600 1.96 -13.55 -4.37
CA TRP A 600 1.35 -13.08 -5.62
C TRP A 600 2.37 -13.02 -6.75
N TYR A 601 1.90 -12.74 -7.96
CA TYR A 601 2.77 -12.59 -9.12
C TYR A 601 2.99 -11.13 -9.48
N ALA A 602 4.24 -10.77 -9.71
CA ALA A 602 4.57 -9.57 -10.44
C ALA A 602 4.31 -9.80 -11.93
N ASN A 603 3.51 -8.94 -12.52
CA ASN A 603 3.20 -9.01 -13.93
C ASN A 603 3.72 -7.79 -14.67
N PRO A 604 4.34 -7.96 -15.85
CA PRO A 604 4.77 -6.84 -16.67
C PRO A 604 3.58 -6.22 -17.43
N LEU A 605 2.55 -5.85 -16.72
CA LEU A 605 1.31 -5.26 -17.24
C LEU A 605 1.14 -3.83 -16.72
N PRO A 606 0.50 -2.97 -17.52
CA PRO A 606 0.07 -1.66 -17.06
C PRO A 606 -0.64 -1.75 -15.72
N SER A 607 -0.14 -1.03 -14.72
CA SER A 607 -0.62 -1.11 -13.35
C SER A 607 -1.09 0.24 -12.84
N THR A 608 -2.26 0.25 -12.23
CA THR A 608 -2.80 1.43 -11.55
C THR A 608 -1.92 1.84 -10.38
N CYS A 609 -1.53 0.89 -9.53
CA CYS A 609 -0.67 1.15 -8.38
C CYS A 609 0.70 1.70 -8.82
N ALA A 610 1.39 1.02 -9.74
CA ALA A 610 2.69 1.47 -10.23
C ALA A 610 2.63 2.89 -10.81
N THR A 611 1.58 3.18 -11.60
CA THR A 611 1.39 4.52 -12.19
C THR A 611 1.06 5.55 -11.11
N ALA A 612 0.25 5.20 -10.12
CA ALA A 612 -0.10 6.08 -8.99
C ALA A 612 1.14 6.45 -8.16
N TRP A 613 2.02 5.49 -7.86
CA TRP A 613 3.28 5.74 -7.17
C TRP A 613 4.19 6.70 -7.93
N VAL A 614 4.23 6.62 -9.27
CA VAL A 614 5.00 7.56 -10.09
C VAL A 614 4.41 8.97 -10.03
N ILE A 615 3.08 9.13 -10.01
CA ILE A 615 2.44 10.44 -9.82
C ILE A 615 2.75 11.01 -8.43
N MET A 616 2.71 10.18 -7.36
CA MET A 616 3.12 10.60 -6.02
C MET A 616 4.59 11.05 -6.00
N LEU A 617 5.48 10.28 -6.61
CA LEU A 617 6.90 10.58 -6.72
C LEU A 617 7.15 11.91 -7.49
N ALA A 618 6.43 12.13 -8.59
CA ALA A 618 6.52 13.37 -9.38
C ALA A 618 6.02 14.59 -8.61
N ALA A 619 5.01 14.42 -7.76
CA ALA A 619 4.50 15.45 -6.86
C ALA A 619 5.39 15.69 -5.63
N GLY A 620 6.46 14.93 -5.42
CA GLY A 620 7.25 14.95 -4.19
C GLY A 620 6.44 14.58 -2.96
N PHE A 621 5.48 13.69 -3.11
CA PHE A 621 4.52 13.32 -2.07
C PHE A 621 4.94 12.00 -1.41
N ASP A 622 5.18 12.05 -0.11
CA ASP A 622 5.40 10.86 0.72
C ASP A 622 4.05 10.39 1.29
N PRO A 623 3.51 9.25 0.87
CA PRO A 623 2.21 8.79 1.35
C PRO A 623 2.19 8.42 2.85
N PHE A 624 3.34 8.19 3.47
CA PHE A 624 3.45 7.83 4.89
C PHE A 624 3.49 9.03 5.83
N GLY A 625 3.76 10.23 5.31
CA GLY A 625 3.74 11.47 6.09
C GLY A 625 2.44 12.25 5.93
N TYR A 626 1.94 12.86 7.01
CA TYR A 626 0.70 13.65 6.97
C TYR A 626 0.76 14.75 5.90
N GLY A 627 -0.22 14.75 5.01
CA GLY A 627 -0.26 15.68 3.89
C GLY A 627 0.89 15.49 2.89
N GLY A 628 1.55 14.34 2.88
CA GLY A 628 2.66 14.03 1.98
C GLY A 628 3.99 14.67 2.34
N VAL A 629 4.13 15.14 3.57
CA VAL A 629 5.38 15.69 4.10
C VAL A 629 6.15 14.55 4.77
N PRO A 630 7.43 14.30 4.42
CA PRO A 630 8.24 13.26 5.06
C PRO A 630 8.31 13.44 6.59
N ASN A 631 8.27 12.32 7.32
CA ASN A 631 8.36 12.26 8.79
C ASN A 631 9.74 12.63 9.33
#